data_3b77e09eb4dd39ae32b5e57f1f57ae2c
#
_entry.id   3b77e09eb4dd39ae32b5e57f1f57ae2c
#
_cell.length_a   1.000
_cell.length_b   1.000
_cell.length_c   1.000
_cell.angle_alpha   90.00
_cell.angle_beta   90.00
_cell.angle_gamma   90.00
#
_symmetry.space_group_name_H-M   'P 1'
#
loop_
_entity.id
_entity.type
_entity.pdbx_description
1 polymer ?
#
loop_
_entity_poly.entity_id
_entity_poly.type
_entity_poly.pdbx_seq_one_letter_code
_entity_poly.pdbx_strand_id
1 'polypeptide(L)'
;MNSRWLIRISAALTGVVLAGVVLQGFIAVQADIHAGAYAPLVKAWKELVLVIAAVPLAVAITQQRAWGQFVRQPICWGIMALALLHGVIVAVYHHPPGSEFAGLVIDLRGYLAWLVAYTLVYLHPQALRSLLLAAGIGAGCTVGFAVLQVTVLPVDFLAQFGYSKATIAPYLTVDLNDSFVRINSFLRGPNPLGAYSVLLLCVAVAYGIRHWQQLRAMQRGLLGAVVLGSLVALVWSYSRSAWLGAVVAGVVLAASYVPRRFVAWLGAALVVTACVGGVVVYSLRQTPFISNVVFHNNAGAGSVHKSDDGHADSLRHAAQVVGQHPLGVGVGSTGSPSLGPGATPHIIENQYLYMAHETGWLGLGVQLAITAGALLLLWRARRDHWLARALLAAGAGLLTIGLVLPVWADDTVVITWWLLAGALAGWAAAAHSKPAPAAATSTV
;
A
#
# COMPACT_ATOMS: atom_id res chain seq x y z
N MET A 1 -25.01 3.14 -25.72
CA MET A 1 -23.58 2.76 -25.70
C MET A 1 -23.47 1.36 -25.13
N ASN A 2 -22.74 0.44 -25.76
CA ASN A 2 -22.68 -0.96 -25.36
C ASN A 2 -21.94 -1.08 -24.01
N SER A 3 -22.56 -1.68 -22.98
CA SER A 3 -21.97 -1.85 -21.64
C SER A 3 -20.60 -2.56 -21.65
N ARG A 4 -20.38 -3.47 -22.60
CA ARG A 4 -19.09 -4.17 -22.77
C ARG A 4 -17.94 -3.22 -23.13
N TRP A 5 -18.20 -2.20 -23.95
CA TRP A 5 -17.20 -1.21 -24.34
C TRP A 5 -16.83 -0.29 -23.16
N LEU A 6 -17.85 0.16 -22.39
CA LEU A 6 -17.65 0.92 -21.16
C LEU A 6 -16.76 0.22 -20.16
N ILE A 7 -17.01 -1.08 -19.93
CA ILE A 7 -16.24 -1.91 -19.01
C ILE A 7 -14.78 -2.05 -19.50
N ARG A 8 -14.55 -2.23 -20.81
CA ARG A 8 -13.20 -2.32 -21.39
C ARG A 8 -12.40 -1.02 -21.21
N ILE A 9 -13.01 0.13 -21.40
CA ILE A 9 -12.37 1.43 -21.15
C ILE A 9 -11.94 1.51 -19.68
N SER A 10 -12.87 1.26 -18.76
CA SER A 10 -12.56 1.30 -17.32
C SER A 10 -11.45 0.30 -16.94
N ALA A 11 -11.44 -0.90 -17.54
CA ALA A 11 -10.38 -1.87 -17.33
C ALA A 11 -9.01 -1.37 -17.79
N ALA A 12 -8.96 -0.71 -18.98
CA ALA A 12 -7.73 -0.13 -19.49
C ALA A 12 -7.23 1.02 -18.60
N LEU A 13 -8.11 1.95 -18.22
CA LEU A 13 -7.78 3.08 -17.35
C LEU A 13 -7.29 2.61 -15.96
N THR A 14 -8.01 1.66 -15.35
CA THR A 14 -7.61 1.06 -14.07
C THR A 14 -6.27 0.33 -14.17
N GLY A 15 -6.03 -0.36 -15.30
CA GLY A 15 -4.75 -1.01 -15.60
C GLY A 15 -3.61 0.00 -15.74
N VAL A 16 -3.83 1.13 -16.40
CA VAL A 16 -2.85 2.23 -16.51
C VAL A 16 -2.47 2.77 -15.13
N VAL A 17 -3.46 2.99 -14.25
CA VAL A 17 -3.17 3.41 -12.86
C VAL A 17 -2.31 2.37 -12.15
N LEU A 18 -2.68 1.10 -12.22
CA LEU A 18 -1.99 0.04 -11.49
C LEU A 18 -0.56 -0.22 -11.99
N ALA A 19 -0.32 -0.09 -13.31
CA ALA A 19 1.01 -0.19 -13.89
C ALA A 19 1.86 1.07 -13.63
N GLY A 20 1.23 2.25 -13.65
CA GLY A 20 1.92 3.54 -13.60
C GLY A 20 2.11 4.13 -12.20
N VAL A 21 1.34 3.69 -11.20
CA VAL A 21 1.41 4.28 -9.85
C VAL A 21 2.80 4.16 -9.21
N VAL A 22 3.59 3.18 -9.61
CA VAL A 22 4.98 3.02 -9.18
C VAL A 22 5.89 4.17 -9.61
N LEU A 23 5.52 4.88 -10.68
CA LEU A 23 6.25 6.04 -11.21
C LEU A 23 5.82 7.35 -10.53
N GLN A 24 4.95 7.31 -9.53
CA GLN A 24 4.39 8.50 -8.89
C GLN A 24 5.47 9.44 -8.33
N GLY A 25 6.53 8.91 -7.72
CA GLY A 25 7.64 9.72 -7.23
C GLY A 25 8.34 10.47 -8.36
N PHE A 26 8.61 9.80 -9.48
CA PHE A 26 9.20 10.41 -10.66
C PHE A 26 8.26 11.47 -11.27
N ILE A 27 6.98 11.13 -11.46
CA ILE A 27 5.98 12.06 -12.00
C ILE A 27 5.86 13.31 -11.09
N ALA A 28 5.90 13.12 -9.76
CA ALA A 28 5.82 14.23 -8.83
C ALA A 28 7.01 15.20 -8.96
N VAL A 29 8.23 14.68 -9.12
CA VAL A 29 9.43 15.49 -9.34
C VAL A 29 9.32 16.26 -10.67
N GLN A 30 8.91 15.59 -11.76
CA GLN A 30 8.75 16.25 -13.06
C GLN A 30 7.63 17.32 -13.02
N ALA A 31 6.56 17.07 -12.28
CA ALA A 31 5.49 18.06 -12.09
C ALA A 31 5.99 19.31 -11.36
N ASP A 32 6.79 19.13 -10.29
CA ASP A 32 7.35 20.27 -9.54
C ASP A 32 8.29 21.14 -10.38
N ILE A 33 9.00 20.54 -11.34
CA ILE A 33 9.96 21.26 -12.19
C ILE A 33 9.26 21.93 -13.39
N HIS A 34 8.31 21.24 -14.00
CA HIS A 34 7.80 21.63 -15.33
C HIS A 34 6.36 22.09 -15.35
N ALA A 35 5.53 21.75 -14.36
CA ALA A 35 4.10 22.02 -14.43
C ALA A 35 3.66 23.32 -13.72
N GLY A 36 4.52 23.97 -12.96
CA GLY A 36 4.20 25.22 -12.27
C GLY A 36 2.92 25.12 -11.43
N ALA A 37 1.97 26.01 -11.66
CA ALA A 37 0.67 26.01 -10.97
C ALA A 37 -0.18 24.74 -11.20
N TYR A 38 0.08 23.98 -12.25
CA TYR A 38 -0.62 22.72 -12.55
C TYR A 38 0.00 21.49 -11.87
N ALA A 39 1.11 21.63 -11.15
CA ALA A 39 1.79 20.52 -10.48
C ALA A 39 0.86 19.69 -9.58
N PRO A 40 -0.05 20.25 -8.75
CA PRO A 40 -0.97 19.47 -7.95
C PRO A 40 -1.90 18.59 -8.79
N LEU A 41 -2.39 19.11 -9.95
CA LEU A 41 -3.25 18.38 -10.87
C LEU A 41 -2.50 17.20 -11.52
N VAL A 42 -1.25 17.46 -11.96
CA VAL A 42 -0.39 16.40 -12.53
C VAL A 42 -0.09 15.32 -11.48
N LYS A 43 0.19 15.69 -10.24
CA LYS A 43 0.41 14.75 -9.14
C LYS A 43 -0.82 13.89 -8.83
N ALA A 44 -2.03 14.43 -9.05
CA ALA A 44 -3.32 13.74 -8.85
C ALA A 44 -3.77 12.91 -10.07
N TRP A 45 -2.92 12.68 -11.06
CA TRP A 45 -3.28 11.99 -12.31
C TRP A 45 -3.97 10.64 -12.08
N LYS A 46 -3.52 9.86 -11.11
CA LYS A 46 -4.02 8.52 -10.82
C LYS A 46 -5.43 8.55 -10.22
N GLU A 47 -5.71 9.50 -9.34
CA GLU A 47 -7.04 9.73 -8.78
C GLU A 47 -8.00 10.21 -9.86
N LEU A 48 -7.56 11.14 -10.71
CA LEU A 48 -8.35 11.62 -11.85
C LEU A 48 -8.68 10.48 -12.81
N VAL A 49 -7.70 9.63 -13.15
CA VAL A 49 -7.94 8.47 -14.02
C VAL A 49 -8.89 7.47 -13.37
N LEU A 50 -8.81 7.25 -12.04
CA LEU A 50 -9.76 6.38 -11.32
C LEU A 50 -11.18 6.98 -11.32
N VAL A 51 -11.34 8.29 -11.13
CA VAL A 51 -12.65 8.98 -11.24
C VAL A 51 -13.19 8.84 -12.66
N ILE A 52 -12.37 9.08 -13.69
CA ILE A 52 -12.76 8.88 -15.08
C ILE A 52 -13.16 7.43 -15.35
N ALA A 53 -12.44 6.45 -14.77
CA ALA A 53 -12.78 5.03 -14.90
C ALA A 53 -14.08 4.65 -14.17
N ALA A 54 -14.44 5.35 -13.08
CA ALA A 54 -15.67 5.12 -12.34
C ALA A 54 -16.93 5.50 -13.12
N VAL A 55 -16.87 6.55 -13.97
CA VAL A 55 -18.04 7.04 -14.73
C VAL A 55 -18.62 5.96 -15.66
N PRO A 56 -17.84 5.32 -16.57
CA PRO A 56 -18.37 4.24 -17.41
C PRO A 56 -18.87 3.04 -16.60
N LEU A 57 -18.26 2.75 -15.43
CA LEU A 57 -18.72 1.69 -14.55
C LEU A 57 -20.07 2.01 -13.90
N ALA A 58 -20.30 3.26 -13.48
CA ALA A 58 -21.58 3.72 -12.96
C ALA A 58 -22.68 3.59 -14.00
N VAL A 59 -22.40 3.93 -15.25
CA VAL A 59 -23.33 3.71 -16.37
C VAL A 59 -23.58 2.21 -16.60
N ALA A 60 -22.53 1.38 -16.62
CA ALA A 60 -22.65 -0.03 -16.88
C ALA A 60 -23.43 -0.77 -15.78
N ILE A 61 -23.23 -0.45 -14.49
CA ILE A 61 -23.94 -1.05 -13.36
C ILE A 61 -25.42 -0.66 -13.37
N THR A 62 -25.74 0.59 -13.78
CA THR A 62 -27.12 1.05 -13.94
C THR A 62 -27.81 0.29 -15.08
N GLN A 63 -27.16 0.18 -16.26
CA GLN A 63 -27.71 -0.59 -17.40
C GLN A 63 -27.95 -2.05 -17.05
N GLN A 64 -27.08 -2.67 -16.24
CA GLN A 64 -27.21 -4.07 -15.81
C GLN A 64 -28.11 -4.25 -14.57
N ARG A 65 -28.67 -3.16 -14.02
CA ARG A 65 -29.50 -3.17 -12.79
C ARG A 65 -28.83 -3.84 -11.60
N ALA A 66 -27.50 -3.71 -11.50
CA ALA A 66 -26.68 -4.44 -10.52
C ALA A 66 -26.40 -3.67 -9.22
N TRP A 67 -27.00 -2.50 -9.00
CA TRP A 67 -26.83 -1.68 -7.79
C TRP A 67 -27.10 -2.42 -6.48
N GLY A 68 -28.07 -3.37 -6.49
CA GLY A 68 -28.41 -4.15 -5.30
C GLY A 68 -27.23 -4.92 -4.70
N GLN A 69 -26.26 -5.34 -5.52
CA GLN A 69 -25.05 -6.01 -5.02
C GLN A 69 -24.09 -5.04 -4.34
N PHE A 70 -24.04 -3.80 -4.82
CA PHE A 70 -23.24 -2.75 -4.20
C PHE A 70 -23.76 -2.40 -2.81
N VAL A 71 -25.08 -2.23 -2.69
CA VAL A 71 -25.75 -1.91 -1.42
C VAL A 71 -25.62 -3.05 -0.40
N ARG A 72 -25.49 -4.30 -0.85
CA ARG A 72 -25.31 -5.45 0.04
C ARG A 72 -23.91 -5.59 0.62
N GLN A 73 -22.92 -4.83 0.14
CA GLN A 73 -21.54 -4.91 0.64
C GLN A 73 -21.31 -3.92 1.80
N PRO A 74 -21.10 -4.39 3.03
CA PRO A 74 -20.90 -3.51 4.19
C PRO A 74 -19.73 -2.52 4.03
N ILE A 75 -18.68 -2.92 3.31
CA ILE A 75 -17.53 -2.06 3.03
C ILE A 75 -17.94 -0.80 2.24
N CYS A 76 -18.88 -0.92 1.28
CA CYS A 76 -19.37 0.24 0.53
C CYS A 76 -20.03 1.27 1.47
N TRP A 77 -20.80 0.82 2.44
CA TRP A 77 -21.40 1.69 3.45
C TRP A 77 -20.36 2.33 4.36
N GLY A 78 -19.36 1.55 4.77
CA GLY A 78 -18.21 2.08 5.54
C GLY A 78 -17.47 3.16 4.78
N ILE A 79 -17.19 2.95 3.49
CA ILE A 79 -16.52 3.94 2.63
C ILE A 79 -17.39 5.21 2.48
N MET A 80 -18.70 5.05 2.27
CA MET A 80 -19.63 6.19 2.20
C MET A 80 -19.67 6.97 3.53
N ALA A 81 -19.74 6.27 4.65
CA ALA A 81 -19.71 6.89 5.98
C ALA A 81 -18.40 7.65 6.23
N LEU A 82 -17.26 7.06 5.83
CA LEU A 82 -15.95 7.70 5.95
C LEU A 82 -15.87 8.96 5.06
N ALA A 83 -16.33 8.89 3.82
CA ALA A 83 -16.34 10.04 2.91
C ALA A 83 -17.26 11.17 3.41
N LEU A 84 -18.43 10.81 3.93
CA LEU A 84 -19.35 11.78 4.56
C LEU A 84 -18.71 12.43 5.80
N LEU A 85 -18.06 11.63 6.65
CA LEU A 85 -17.35 12.14 7.83
C LEU A 85 -16.26 13.13 7.44
N HIS A 86 -15.44 12.82 6.41
CA HIS A 86 -14.44 13.75 5.88
C HIS A 86 -15.07 15.05 5.37
N GLY A 87 -16.19 14.97 4.65
CA GLY A 87 -16.93 16.15 4.20
C GLY A 87 -17.44 17.01 5.35
N VAL A 88 -17.97 16.39 6.43
CA VAL A 88 -18.41 17.11 7.63
C VAL A 88 -17.22 17.77 8.33
N ILE A 89 -16.10 17.07 8.47
CA ILE A 89 -14.89 17.58 9.14
C ILE A 89 -14.34 18.79 8.37
N VAL A 90 -14.23 18.73 7.04
CA VAL A 90 -13.81 19.88 6.20
C VAL A 90 -14.78 21.06 6.34
N ALA A 91 -16.09 20.81 6.50
CA ALA A 91 -17.05 21.88 6.68
C ALA A 91 -16.99 22.53 8.10
N VAL A 92 -16.46 21.81 9.10
CA VAL A 92 -16.37 22.29 10.48
C VAL A 92 -15.00 22.90 10.77
N TYR A 93 -13.93 22.24 10.34
CA TYR A 93 -12.56 22.70 10.54
C TYR A 93 -12.07 23.38 9.26
N HIS A 94 -11.44 24.55 9.41
CA HIS A 94 -10.99 25.35 8.29
C HIS A 94 -9.47 25.35 8.22
N HIS A 95 -8.91 24.53 7.34
CA HIS A 95 -7.50 24.53 6.97
C HIS A 95 -7.31 25.20 5.60
N PRO A 96 -6.08 25.51 5.17
CA PRO A 96 -5.85 26.01 3.81
C PRO A 96 -6.46 25.06 2.77
N PRO A 97 -7.24 25.56 1.79
CA PRO A 97 -7.99 24.71 0.85
C PRO A 97 -7.14 23.70 0.09
N GLY A 98 -5.86 24.06 -0.19
CA GLY A 98 -4.91 23.14 -0.81
C GLY A 98 -4.55 21.95 0.08
N SER A 99 -4.42 22.17 1.41
CA SER A 99 -4.13 21.13 2.39
C SER A 99 -5.34 20.22 2.62
N GLU A 100 -6.55 20.80 2.73
CA GLU A 100 -7.80 20.02 2.84
C GLU A 100 -8.02 19.13 1.62
N PHE A 101 -7.86 19.69 0.41
CA PHE A 101 -8.01 18.93 -0.81
C PHE A 101 -6.97 17.79 -0.89
N ALA A 102 -5.70 18.07 -0.57
CA ALA A 102 -4.65 17.05 -0.57
C ALA A 102 -4.92 15.97 0.48
N GLY A 103 -5.39 16.34 1.69
CA GLY A 103 -5.79 15.41 2.74
C GLY A 103 -6.91 14.48 2.28
N LEU A 104 -8.02 15.05 1.75
CA LEU A 104 -9.13 14.27 1.20
C LEU A 104 -8.68 13.26 0.15
N VAL A 105 -7.81 13.69 -0.77
CA VAL A 105 -7.28 12.83 -1.83
C VAL A 105 -6.45 11.69 -1.23
N ILE A 106 -5.56 12.00 -0.28
CA ILE A 106 -4.68 11.02 0.35
C ILE A 106 -5.48 9.98 1.12
N ASP A 107 -6.46 10.42 1.91
CA ASP A 107 -7.23 9.55 2.80
C ASP A 107 -8.23 8.66 2.06
N LEU A 108 -8.81 9.15 0.95
CA LEU A 108 -9.90 8.46 0.27
C LEU A 108 -9.49 7.67 -0.98
N ARG A 109 -8.30 7.93 -1.55
CA ARG A 109 -7.88 7.32 -2.83
C ARG A 109 -7.83 5.79 -2.83
N GLY A 110 -7.43 5.17 -1.72
CA GLY A 110 -7.43 3.71 -1.61
C GLY A 110 -8.83 3.12 -1.69
N TYR A 111 -9.79 3.77 -1.07
CA TYR A 111 -11.19 3.35 -1.09
C TYR A 111 -11.84 3.59 -2.47
N LEU A 112 -11.50 4.68 -3.15
CA LEU A 112 -11.88 4.90 -4.55
C LEU A 112 -11.33 3.77 -5.44
N ALA A 113 -10.06 3.42 -5.29
CA ALA A 113 -9.44 2.33 -6.02
C ALA A 113 -10.15 0.98 -5.77
N TRP A 114 -10.52 0.71 -4.50
CA TRP A 114 -11.30 -0.47 -4.13
C TRP A 114 -12.67 -0.49 -4.82
N LEU A 115 -13.43 0.62 -4.77
CA LEU A 115 -14.76 0.72 -5.38
C LEU A 115 -14.73 0.50 -6.90
N VAL A 116 -13.76 1.13 -7.58
CA VAL A 116 -13.56 0.99 -9.04
C VAL A 116 -13.23 -0.47 -9.39
N ALA A 117 -12.28 -1.07 -8.70
CA ALA A 117 -11.85 -2.43 -9.00
C ALA A 117 -12.91 -3.48 -8.63
N TYR A 118 -13.60 -3.31 -7.50
CA TYR A 118 -14.73 -4.15 -7.11
C TYR A 118 -15.82 -4.15 -8.18
N THR A 119 -16.25 -2.96 -8.62
CA THR A 119 -17.31 -2.83 -9.62
C THR A 119 -16.88 -3.41 -10.96
N LEU A 120 -15.64 -3.08 -11.40
CA LEU A 120 -15.10 -3.57 -12.65
C LEU A 120 -15.09 -5.12 -12.71
N VAL A 121 -14.53 -5.75 -11.68
CA VAL A 121 -14.35 -7.21 -11.67
C VAL A 121 -15.67 -7.93 -11.37
N TYR A 122 -16.57 -7.32 -10.59
CA TYR A 122 -17.92 -7.84 -10.43
C TYR A 122 -18.66 -7.92 -11.77
N LEU A 123 -18.62 -6.84 -12.59
CA LEU A 123 -19.25 -6.81 -13.91
C LEU A 123 -18.50 -7.65 -14.95
N HIS A 124 -17.19 -7.81 -14.80
CA HIS A 124 -16.33 -8.52 -15.76
C HIS A 124 -15.18 -9.28 -15.04
N PRO A 125 -15.43 -10.48 -14.51
CA PRO A 125 -14.47 -11.25 -13.72
C PRO A 125 -13.12 -11.50 -14.42
N GLN A 126 -13.08 -11.52 -15.75
CA GLN A 126 -11.86 -11.70 -16.54
C GLN A 126 -10.91 -10.49 -16.41
N ALA A 127 -11.41 -9.30 -16.04
CA ALA A 127 -10.59 -8.11 -15.83
C ALA A 127 -9.55 -8.31 -14.71
N LEU A 128 -9.79 -9.20 -13.73
CA LEU A 128 -8.81 -9.53 -12.70
C LEU A 128 -7.45 -9.95 -13.29
N ARG A 129 -7.46 -10.74 -14.37
CA ARG A 129 -6.22 -11.15 -15.04
C ARG A 129 -5.47 -9.96 -15.65
N SER A 130 -6.18 -9.04 -16.29
CA SER A 130 -5.58 -7.84 -16.88
C SER A 130 -5.00 -6.91 -15.82
N LEU A 131 -5.69 -6.76 -14.67
CA LEU A 131 -5.19 -5.99 -13.54
C LEU A 131 -3.93 -6.62 -12.92
N LEU A 132 -3.88 -7.95 -12.80
CA LEU A 132 -2.68 -8.66 -12.33
C LEU A 132 -1.49 -8.49 -13.28
N LEU A 133 -1.72 -8.49 -14.60
CA LEU A 133 -0.68 -8.18 -15.58
C LEU A 133 -0.17 -6.75 -15.43
N ALA A 134 -1.07 -5.77 -15.27
CA ALA A 134 -0.71 -4.38 -15.05
C ALA A 134 0.12 -4.20 -13.76
N ALA A 135 -0.31 -4.83 -12.66
CA ALA A 135 0.46 -4.87 -11.42
C ALA A 135 1.85 -5.50 -11.60
N GLY A 136 1.92 -6.59 -12.39
CA GLY A 136 3.18 -7.26 -12.73
C GLY A 136 4.14 -6.37 -13.52
N ILE A 137 3.63 -5.54 -14.43
CA ILE A 137 4.44 -4.55 -15.17
C ILE A 137 5.03 -3.51 -14.18
N GLY A 138 4.19 -2.91 -13.35
CA GLY A 138 4.65 -1.95 -12.32
C GLY A 138 5.67 -2.58 -11.36
N ALA A 139 5.40 -3.80 -10.90
CA ALA A 139 6.33 -4.57 -10.06
C ALA A 139 7.68 -4.78 -10.75
N GLY A 140 7.67 -5.21 -12.02
CA GLY A 140 8.89 -5.43 -12.80
C GLY A 140 9.72 -4.15 -12.97
N CYS A 141 9.07 -3.02 -13.25
CA CYS A 141 9.73 -1.71 -13.31
C CYS A 141 10.38 -1.34 -11.98
N THR A 142 9.62 -1.46 -10.87
CA THR A 142 10.13 -1.10 -9.53
C THR A 142 11.31 -1.96 -9.12
N VAL A 143 11.17 -3.28 -9.25
CA VAL A 143 12.19 -4.25 -8.84
C VAL A 143 13.42 -4.16 -9.74
N GLY A 144 13.21 -4.05 -11.05
CA GLY A 144 14.31 -3.91 -12.01
C GLY A 144 15.16 -2.67 -11.73
N PHE A 145 14.50 -1.51 -11.51
CA PHE A 145 15.24 -0.29 -11.20
C PHE A 145 15.90 -0.33 -9.82
N ALA A 146 15.27 -0.93 -8.81
CA ALA A 146 15.87 -1.13 -7.49
C ALA A 146 17.15 -1.97 -7.56
N VAL A 147 17.14 -3.06 -8.36
CA VAL A 147 18.34 -3.87 -8.59
C VAL A 147 19.43 -3.06 -9.30
N LEU A 148 19.06 -2.27 -10.31
CA LEU A 148 20.03 -1.40 -11.00
C LEU A 148 20.64 -0.35 -10.07
N GLN A 149 19.86 0.24 -9.14
CA GLN A 149 20.38 1.19 -8.14
C GLN A 149 21.42 0.55 -7.21
N VAL A 150 21.30 -0.74 -6.92
CA VAL A 150 22.25 -1.44 -6.04
C VAL A 150 23.49 -1.91 -6.79
N THR A 151 23.38 -2.23 -8.08
CA THR A 151 24.43 -2.98 -8.81
C THR A 151 25.21 -2.15 -9.81
N VAL A 152 24.59 -1.18 -10.47
CA VAL A 152 25.14 -0.53 -11.67
C VAL A 152 25.10 0.99 -11.60
N LEU A 153 24.00 1.57 -11.07
CA LEU A 153 23.80 3.02 -11.14
C LEU A 153 24.58 3.76 -10.06
N PRO A 154 25.08 4.98 -10.36
CA PRO A 154 25.63 5.86 -9.33
C PRO A 154 24.58 6.17 -8.26
N VAL A 155 25.01 6.43 -7.03
CA VAL A 155 24.14 6.70 -5.88
C VAL A 155 23.17 7.85 -6.15
N ASP A 156 23.65 8.88 -6.81
CA ASP A 156 22.92 10.11 -7.15
C ASP A 156 22.27 10.07 -8.55
N PHE A 157 22.16 8.91 -9.18
CA PHE A 157 21.65 8.76 -10.55
C PHE A 157 20.35 9.53 -10.80
N LEU A 158 19.44 9.57 -9.82
CA LEU A 158 18.17 10.28 -9.95
C LEU A 158 18.31 11.80 -9.99
N ALA A 159 19.45 12.36 -9.54
CA ALA A 159 19.68 13.81 -9.56
C ALA A 159 19.62 14.40 -10.97
N GLN A 160 20.05 13.64 -12.00
CA GLN A 160 19.97 14.08 -13.40
C GLN A 160 18.53 14.26 -13.92
N PHE A 161 17.53 13.72 -13.18
CA PHE A 161 16.12 13.88 -13.45
C PHE A 161 15.43 14.91 -12.53
N GLY A 162 16.21 15.76 -11.85
CA GLY A 162 15.69 16.83 -11.01
C GLY A 162 15.37 16.43 -9.57
N TYR A 163 15.73 15.21 -9.16
CA TYR A 163 15.69 14.84 -7.77
C TYR A 163 16.69 15.65 -6.96
N SER A 164 16.24 16.27 -5.87
CA SER A 164 17.02 17.18 -5.04
C SER A 164 16.41 17.30 -3.65
N LYS A 165 17.08 18.03 -2.76
CA LYS A 165 16.52 18.36 -1.43
C LYS A 165 15.22 19.21 -1.51
N ALA A 166 15.03 19.94 -2.62
CA ALA A 166 13.84 20.76 -2.83
C ALA A 166 12.64 19.97 -3.38
N THR A 167 12.86 18.79 -3.96
CA THR A 167 11.85 17.91 -4.52
C THR A 167 11.77 16.61 -3.72
N ILE A 168 12.25 15.52 -4.30
CA ILE A 168 12.50 14.26 -3.60
C ILE A 168 14.01 14.03 -3.64
N ALA A 169 14.63 13.74 -2.51
CA ALA A 169 16.07 13.47 -2.48
C ALA A 169 16.43 12.30 -3.42
N PRO A 170 17.53 12.39 -4.19
CA PRO A 170 17.94 11.34 -5.13
C PRO A 170 18.26 10.03 -4.42
N TYR A 171 18.72 10.10 -3.20
CA TYR A 171 18.91 8.99 -2.27
C TYR A 171 18.80 9.50 -0.83
N LEU A 172 18.66 8.59 0.09
CA LEU A 172 18.76 8.84 1.52
C LEU A 172 19.85 7.94 2.12
N THR A 173 20.30 8.26 3.32
CA THR A 173 21.23 7.44 4.09
C THR A 173 20.63 7.09 5.44
N VAL A 174 21.17 6.10 6.11
CA VAL A 174 20.77 5.80 7.49
C VAL A 174 21.52 6.81 8.39
N ASP A 175 20.78 7.66 9.10
CA ASP A 175 21.29 8.66 10.05
C ASP A 175 22.44 9.51 9.48
N LEU A 176 22.34 9.95 8.23
CA LEU A 176 23.37 10.71 7.52
C LEU A 176 24.72 9.98 7.35
N ASN A 177 24.72 8.65 7.46
CA ASN A 177 25.91 7.83 7.27
C ASN A 177 26.00 7.34 5.81
N ASP A 178 26.92 7.91 5.04
CA ASP A 178 27.10 7.61 3.61
C ASP A 178 27.53 6.15 3.30
N SER A 179 27.96 5.40 4.33
CA SER A 179 28.24 3.97 4.18
C SER A 179 26.98 3.12 4.02
N PHE A 180 25.80 3.65 4.38
CA PHE A 180 24.52 2.95 4.34
C PHE A 180 23.50 3.73 3.52
N VAL A 181 23.69 3.70 2.20
CA VAL A 181 22.80 4.36 1.23
C VAL A 181 21.51 3.56 1.07
N ARG A 182 20.40 4.25 1.17
CA ARG A 182 19.04 3.71 1.03
C ARG A 182 18.53 3.97 -0.38
N ILE A 183 18.03 2.93 -1.04
CA ILE A 183 17.41 3.06 -2.36
C ILE A 183 15.90 3.32 -2.24
N ASN A 184 15.32 3.97 -3.24
CA ASN A 184 13.88 4.26 -3.30
C ASN A 184 13.21 3.80 -4.62
N SER A 185 13.97 3.27 -5.59
CA SER A 185 13.49 3.02 -6.93
C SER A 185 12.82 4.30 -7.51
N PHE A 186 11.64 4.17 -8.10
CA PHE A 186 10.84 5.32 -8.56
C PHE A 186 9.84 5.83 -7.52
N LEU A 187 9.84 5.25 -6.32
CA LEU A 187 8.91 5.62 -5.27
C LEU A 187 9.39 6.89 -4.54
N ARG A 188 8.51 7.46 -3.72
CA ARG A 188 8.77 8.70 -2.99
C ARG A 188 9.90 8.59 -1.96
N GLY A 189 10.24 7.36 -1.54
CA GLY A 189 11.29 7.15 -0.56
C GLY A 189 11.53 5.67 -0.25
N PRO A 190 12.56 5.37 0.56
CA PRO A 190 12.94 4.00 0.91
C PRO A 190 11.87 3.24 1.71
N ASN A 191 11.17 3.92 2.64
CA ASN A 191 10.12 3.29 3.44
C ASN A 191 8.94 2.80 2.58
N PRO A 192 8.38 3.61 1.65
CA PRO A 192 7.44 3.13 0.63
C PRO A 192 7.96 1.94 -0.19
N LEU A 193 9.22 1.96 -0.61
CA LEU A 193 9.81 0.85 -1.37
C LEU A 193 9.83 -0.42 -0.54
N GLY A 194 10.23 -0.35 0.73
CA GLY A 194 10.21 -1.48 1.66
C GLY A 194 8.80 -2.04 1.84
N ALA A 195 7.81 -1.20 2.09
CA ALA A 195 6.41 -1.61 2.25
C ALA A 195 5.82 -2.22 0.98
N TYR A 196 6.11 -1.64 -0.18
CA TYR A 196 5.70 -2.20 -1.48
C TYR A 196 6.36 -3.55 -1.75
N SER A 197 7.64 -3.71 -1.38
CA SER A 197 8.35 -4.99 -1.51
C SER A 197 7.72 -6.11 -0.68
N VAL A 198 7.16 -5.81 0.50
CA VAL A 198 6.39 -6.77 1.30
C VAL A 198 5.17 -7.27 0.53
N LEU A 199 4.42 -6.35 -0.10
CA LEU A 199 3.27 -6.71 -0.93
C LEU A 199 3.68 -7.59 -2.11
N LEU A 200 4.75 -7.20 -2.84
CA LEU A 200 5.25 -7.95 -3.99
C LEU A 200 5.70 -9.36 -3.60
N LEU A 201 6.44 -9.50 -2.51
CA LEU A 201 6.89 -10.81 -2.01
C LEU A 201 5.70 -11.73 -1.70
N CYS A 202 4.68 -11.22 -1.00
CA CYS A 202 3.48 -12.01 -0.70
C CYS A 202 2.77 -12.47 -1.98
N VAL A 203 2.62 -11.58 -2.97
CA VAL A 203 1.96 -11.90 -4.25
C VAL A 203 2.79 -12.89 -5.07
N ALA A 204 4.09 -12.65 -5.23
CA ALA A 204 4.98 -13.50 -6.01
C ALA A 204 5.12 -14.90 -5.42
N VAL A 205 5.31 -15.01 -4.09
CA VAL A 205 5.44 -16.30 -3.40
C VAL A 205 4.13 -17.09 -3.46
N ALA A 206 2.98 -16.46 -3.16
CA ALA A 206 1.68 -17.13 -3.23
C ALA A 206 1.34 -17.59 -4.65
N TYR A 207 1.67 -16.77 -5.67
CA TYR A 207 1.53 -17.15 -7.07
C TYR A 207 2.42 -18.34 -7.42
N GLY A 208 3.69 -18.31 -7.01
CA GLY A 208 4.63 -19.41 -7.19
C GLY A 208 4.13 -20.70 -6.57
N ILE A 209 3.74 -20.70 -5.30
CA ILE A 209 3.21 -21.90 -4.62
C ILE A 209 2.03 -22.49 -5.38
N ARG A 210 1.13 -21.64 -5.93
CA ARG A 210 -0.08 -22.12 -6.62
C ARG A 210 0.19 -22.63 -8.03
N HIS A 211 1.11 -21.99 -8.78
CA HIS A 211 1.24 -22.19 -10.22
C HIS A 211 2.59 -22.80 -10.66
N TRP A 212 3.52 -23.07 -9.74
CA TRP A 212 4.89 -23.48 -10.05
C TRP A 212 5.01 -24.59 -11.09
N GLN A 213 4.18 -25.63 -10.96
CA GLN A 213 4.21 -26.78 -11.87
C GLN A 213 3.70 -26.43 -13.27
N GLN A 214 2.86 -25.40 -13.41
CA GLN A 214 2.28 -24.95 -14.69
C GLN A 214 3.17 -23.95 -15.42
N LEU A 215 4.16 -23.35 -14.71
CA LEU A 215 5.04 -22.35 -15.27
C LEU A 215 6.14 -23.00 -16.14
N ARG A 216 6.42 -22.38 -17.29
CA ARG A 216 7.58 -22.71 -18.13
C ARG A 216 8.88 -22.26 -17.44
N ALA A 217 10.02 -22.81 -17.81
CA ALA A 217 11.32 -22.47 -17.21
C ALA A 217 11.60 -20.96 -17.20
N MET A 218 11.37 -20.26 -18.31
CA MET A 218 11.51 -18.80 -18.39
C MET A 218 10.60 -18.05 -17.40
N GLN A 219 9.34 -18.49 -17.24
CA GLN A 219 8.40 -17.87 -16.29
C GLN A 219 8.81 -18.13 -14.84
N ARG A 220 9.37 -19.30 -14.53
CA ARG A 220 9.96 -19.61 -13.21
C ARG A 220 11.16 -18.71 -12.92
N GLY A 221 12.03 -18.53 -13.93
CA GLY A 221 13.18 -17.62 -13.84
C GLY A 221 12.75 -16.17 -13.59
N LEU A 222 11.73 -15.68 -14.33
CA LEU A 222 11.19 -14.34 -14.14
C LEU A 222 10.55 -14.17 -12.75
N LEU A 223 9.78 -15.15 -12.28
CA LEU A 223 9.21 -15.15 -10.94
C LEU A 223 10.31 -15.14 -9.87
N GLY A 224 11.35 -15.96 -10.04
CA GLY A 224 12.52 -15.96 -9.17
C GLY A 224 13.22 -14.59 -9.14
N ALA A 225 13.38 -13.96 -10.30
CA ALA A 225 13.96 -12.62 -10.40
C ALA A 225 13.12 -11.57 -9.68
N VAL A 226 11.79 -11.63 -9.78
CA VAL A 226 10.88 -10.74 -9.04
C VAL A 226 11.02 -10.97 -7.52
N VAL A 227 11.07 -12.21 -7.05
CA VAL A 227 11.24 -12.52 -5.62
C VAL A 227 12.60 -12.01 -5.12
N LEU A 228 13.69 -12.35 -5.81
CA LEU A 228 15.04 -11.92 -5.42
C LEU A 228 15.20 -10.41 -5.47
N GLY A 229 14.73 -9.76 -6.52
CA GLY A 229 14.78 -8.31 -6.64
C GLY A 229 13.89 -7.60 -5.61
N SER A 230 12.75 -8.18 -5.22
CA SER A 230 11.94 -7.65 -4.11
C SER A 230 12.63 -7.80 -2.76
N LEU A 231 13.41 -8.88 -2.55
CA LEU A 231 14.26 -9.03 -1.37
C LEU A 231 15.40 -8.01 -1.38
N VAL A 232 16.05 -7.78 -2.52
CA VAL A 232 17.04 -6.71 -2.66
C VAL A 232 16.41 -5.36 -2.31
N ALA A 233 15.28 -5.01 -2.91
CA ALA A 233 14.58 -3.76 -2.64
C ALA A 233 14.19 -3.61 -1.15
N LEU A 234 13.71 -4.68 -0.52
CA LEU A 234 13.37 -4.71 0.91
C LEU A 234 14.61 -4.47 1.79
N VAL A 235 15.72 -5.17 1.51
CA VAL A 235 16.94 -5.08 2.33
C VAL A 235 17.59 -3.70 2.15
N TRP A 236 17.85 -3.25 0.93
CA TRP A 236 18.53 -1.97 0.65
C TRP A 236 17.63 -0.74 0.86
N SER A 237 16.34 -0.91 1.11
CA SER A 237 15.51 0.17 1.64
C SER A 237 15.93 0.57 3.06
N TYR A 238 16.61 -0.30 3.80
CA TYR A 238 16.92 -0.17 5.22
C TYR A 238 15.72 0.30 6.06
N SER A 239 14.51 -0.14 5.70
CA SER A 239 13.29 0.16 6.42
C SER A 239 13.02 -0.93 7.46
N ARG A 240 13.39 -0.67 8.72
CA ARG A 240 13.19 -1.61 9.86
C ARG A 240 11.71 -2.01 9.99
N SER A 241 10.80 -1.05 9.83
CA SER A 241 9.36 -1.30 9.86
C SER A 241 8.92 -2.25 8.74
N ALA A 242 9.48 -2.11 7.53
CA ALA A 242 9.19 -3.00 6.41
C ALA A 242 9.76 -4.40 6.64
N TRP A 243 10.93 -4.54 7.27
CA TRP A 243 11.48 -5.84 7.66
C TRP A 243 10.57 -6.56 8.67
N LEU A 244 10.10 -5.82 9.70
CA LEU A 244 9.14 -6.38 10.66
C LEU A 244 7.82 -6.76 9.98
N GLY A 245 7.30 -5.88 9.10
CA GLY A 245 6.11 -6.15 8.29
C GLY A 245 6.28 -7.38 7.40
N ALA A 246 7.47 -7.58 6.81
CA ALA A 246 7.78 -8.75 5.99
C ALA A 246 7.77 -10.06 6.82
N VAL A 247 8.29 -10.03 8.04
CA VAL A 247 8.24 -11.17 8.96
C VAL A 247 6.79 -11.52 9.28
N VAL A 248 5.98 -10.55 9.71
CA VAL A 248 4.55 -10.77 10.02
C VAL A 248 3.79 -11.28 8.79
N ALA A 249 4.01 -10.66 7.62
CA ALA A 249 3.40 -11.11 6.37
C ALA A 249 3.81 -12.55 6.01
N GLY A 250 5.09 -12.87 6.14
CA GLY A 250 5.61 -14.23 5.91
C GLY A 250 4.97 -15.28 6.82
N VAL A 251 4.81 -14.94 8.09
CA VAL A 251 4.12 -15.78 9.07
C VAL A 251 2.66 -16.04 8.67
N VAL A 252 1.92 -14.97 8.38
CA VAL A 252 0.50 -15.09 7.99
C VAL A 252 0.37 -15.87 6.69
N LEU A 253 1.27 -15.64 5.73
CA LEU A 253 1.29 -16.37 4.48
C LEU A 253 1.56 -17.86 4.72
N ALA A 254 2.60 -18.21 5.49
CA ALA A 254 2.92 -19.58 5.83
C ALA A 254 1.76 -20.26 6.59
N ALA A 255 1.21 -19.60 7.60
CA ALA A 255 0.06 -20.11 8.36
C ALA A 255 -1.18 -20.36 7.48
N SER A 256 -1.34 -19.62 6.38
CA SER A 256 -2.44 -19.81 5.43
C SER A 256 -2.34 -21.11 4.60
N TYR A 257 -1.15 -21.71 4.51
CA TYR A 257 -0.88 -22.97 3.80
C TYR A 257 -0.72 -24.17 4.72
N VAL A 258 -0.38 -23.94 5.99
CA VAL A 258 -0.12 -25.01 6.98
C VAL A 258 -1.45 -25.49 7.59
N PRO A 259 -1.66 -26.81 7.75
CA PRO A 259 -2.80 -27.36 8.48
C PRO A 259 -2.86 -26.82 9.93
N ARG A 260 -4.06 -26.56 10.43
CA ARG A 260 -4.27 -25.95 11.75
C ARG A 260 -3.49 -26.61 12.89
N ARG A 261 -3.33 -27.94 12.85
CA ARG A 261 -2.56 -28.70 13.85
C ARG A 261 -1.08 -28.31 13.94
N PHE A 262 -0.51 -27.75 12.86
CA PHE A 262 0.88 -27.32 12.82
C PHE A 262 1.07 -25.81 13.04
N VAL A 263 -0.01 -25.04 13.15
CA VAL A 263 0.09 -23.57 13.36
C VAL A 263 0.78 -23.27 14.70
N ALA A 264 0.50 -24.07 15.75
CA ALA A 264 1.18 -23.90 17.03
C ALA A 264 2.70 -24.16 16.91
N TRP A 265 3.10 -25.20 16.17
CA TRP A 265 4.52 -25.49 15.89
C TRP A 265 5.19 -24.37 15.08
N LEU A 266 4.48 -23.81 14.10
CA LEU A 266 4.95 -22.64 13.36
C LEU A 266 5.16 -21.44 14.30
N GLY A 267 4.20 -21.21 15.21
CA GLY A 267 4.32 -20.17 16.24
C GLY A 267 5.52 -20.39 17.15
N ALA A 268 5.70 -21.61 17.65
CA ALA A 268 6.85 -21.96 18.47
C ALA A 268 8.19 -21.78 17.72
N ALA A 269 8.28 -22.24 16.47
CA ALA A 269 9.46 -22.05 15.63
C ALA A 269 9.80 -20.56 15.42
N LEU A 270 8.78 -19.72 15.23
CA LEU A 270 8.96 -18.29 15.10
C LEU A 270 9.47 -17.63 16.38
N VAL A 271 8.94 -18.02 17.54
CA VAL A 271 9.43 -17.53 18.84
C VAL A 271 10.90 -17.93 19.02
N VAL A 272 11.24 -19.18 18.75
CA VAL A 272 12.64 -19.66 18.82
C VAL A 272 13.53 -18.87 17.86
N THR A 273 13.10 -18.67 16.60
CA THR A 273 13.85 -17.90 15.60
C THR A 273 14.03 -16.44 16.04
N ALA A 274 12.98 -15.82 16.61
CA ALA A 274 13.06 -14.47 17.13
C ALA A 274 14.02 -14.36 18.34
N CYS A 275 13.99 -15.32 19.25
CA CYS A 275 14.92 -15.37 20.38
C CYS A 275 16.37 -15.57 19.91
N VAL A 276 16.63 -16.53 19.02
CA VAL A 276 17.95 -16.77 18.44
C VAL A 276 18.42 -15.55 17.65
N GLY A 277 17.56 -15.00 16.80
CA GLY A 277 17.86 -13.78 16.04
C GLY A 277 18.17 -12.59 16.97
N GLY A 278 17.41 -12.41 18.03
CA GLY A 278 17.67 -11.40 19.06
C GLY A 278 19.04 -11.57 19.74
N VAL A 279 19.40 -12.80 20.10
CA VAL A 279 20.73 -13.12 20.68
C VAL A 279 21.82 -12.81 19.65
N VAL A 280 21.67 -13.20 18.39
CA VAL A 280 22.64 -12.92 17.33
C VAL A 280 22.79 -11.42 17.10
N VAL A 281 21.71 -10.67 16.98
CA VAL A 281 21.72 -9.21 16.84
C VAL A 281 22.41 -8.54 18.03
N TYR A 282 22.10 -8.99 19.26
CA TYR A 282 22.73 -8.47 20.46
C TYR A 282 24.24 -8.81 20.51
N SER A 283 24.63 -10.02 20.11
CA SER A 283 26.03 -10.43 20.05
C SER A 283 26.82 -9.64 19.01
N LEU A 284 26.19 -9.30 17.90
CA LEU A 284 26.76 -8.52 16.79
C LEU A 284 26.54 -7.01 16.92
N ARG A 285 26.06 -6.51 18.07
CA ARG A 285 25.68 -5.08 18.24
C ARG A 285 26.84 -4.08 18.04
N GLN A 286 28.09 -4.56 18.13
CA GLN A 286 29.31 -3.76 17.89
C GLN A 286 29.68 -3.68 16.40
N THR A 287 29.11 -4.52 15.55
CA THR A 287 29.41 -4.46 14.11
C THR A 287 28.81 -3.19 13.47
N PRO A 288 29.49 -2.56 12.49
CA PRO A 288 29.01 -1.34 11.88
C PRO A 288 27.57 -1.44 11.34
N PHE A 289 27.23 -2.55 10.70
CA PHE A 289 25.88 -2.76 10.17
C PHE A 289 24.83 -2.80 11.28
N ILE A 290 25.00 -3.64 12.29
CA ILE A 290 24.01 -3.78 13.37
C ILE A 290 23.93 -2.49 14.19
N SER A 291 25.07 -1.89 14.54
CA SER A 291 25.10 -0.63 15.29
C SER A 291 24.41 0.51 14.56
N ASN A 292 24.70 0.71 13.27
CA ASN A 292 24.23 1.86 12.53
C ASN A 292 22.85 1.65 11.90
N VAL A 293 22.56 0.45 11.35
CA VAL A 293 21.32 0.21 10.62
C VAL A 293 20.21 -0.32 11.53
N VAL A 294 20.53 -1.19 12.51
CA VAL A 294 19.51 -1.77 13.39
C VAL A 294 19.29 -0.89 14.63
N PHE A 295 20.37 -0.45 15.29
CA PHE A 295 20.28 0.33 16.54
C PHE A 295 20.40 1.83 16.38
N HIS A 296 20.69 2.35 15.16
CA HIS A 296 20.84 3.79 14.90
C HIS A 296 21.80 4.48 15.88
N ASN A 297 22.93 3.85 16.19
CA ASN A 297 23.93 4.36 17.13
C ASN A 297 25.04 5.18 16.41
N ASN A 298 24.66 6.06 15.49
CA ASN A 298 25.64 6.91 14.77
C ASN A 298 26.10 8.07 15.64
N ALA A 299 27.03 7.84 16.55
CA ALA A 299 27.60 8.85 17.45
C ALA A 299 28.46 9.94 16.74
N GLY A 300 28.55 9.95 15.40
CA GLY A 300 29.47 10.81 14.67
C GLY A 300 28.87 11.80 13.67
N ALA A 301 27.60 11.74 13.38
CA ALA A 301 27.02 12.49 12.24
C ALA A 301 26.27 13.78 12.63
N GLY A 302 26.68 14.49 13.69
CA GLY A 302 26.18 15.86 13.94
C GLY A 302 24.69 16.04 14.22
N SER A 303 23.89 14.97 14.32
CA SER A 303 22.51 15.08 14.75
C SER A 303 22.45 15.16 16.28
N VAL A 304 21.94 16.27 16.80
CA VAL A 304 21.76 16.53 18.23
C VAL A 304 20.76 15.58 18.88
N HIS A 305 19.92 14.88 18.08
CA HIS A 305 18.94 13.92 18.54
C HIS A 305 19.09 12.61 17.76
N LYS A 306 19.04 11.46 18.46
CA LYS A 306 18.93 10.15 17.83
C LYS A 306 17.58 10.09 17.08
N SER A 307 17.57 9.51 15.88
CA SER A 307 16.35 9.33 15.07
C SER A 307 15.23 8.67 15.89
N ASP A 308 15.56 7.69 16.72
CA ASP A 308 14.59 6.97 17.56
C ASP A 308 13.95 7.85 18.66
N ASP A 309 14.71 8.82 19.23
CA ASP A 309 14.18 9.76 20.22
C ASP A 309 13.17 10.71 19.56
N GLY A 310 13.47 11.20 18.35
CA GLY A 310 12.55 12.03 17.56
C GLY A 310 11.26 11.32 17.20
N HIS A 311 11.34 10.03 16.83
CA HIS A 311 10.15 9.20 16.58
C HIS A 311 9.29 9.00 17.84
N ALA A 312 9.93 8.71 18.98
CA ALA A 312 9.22 8.52 20.24
C ALA A 312 8.52 9.82 20.71
N ASP A 313 9.16 10.96 20.54
CA ASP A 313 8.61 12.27 20.91
C ASP A 313 7.47 12.65 19.96
N SER A 314 7.59 12.42 18.67
CA SER A 314 6.50 12.60 17.69
C SER A 314 5.28 11.74 18.04
N LEU A 315 5.48 10.47 18.40
CA LEU A 315 4.39 9.57 18.81
C LEU A 315 3.71 10.03 20.11
N ARG A 316 4.50 10.44 21.11
CA ARG A 316 3.95 10.97 22.38
C ARG A 316 3.13 12.23 22.15
N HIS A 317 3.67 13.17 21.38
CA HIS A 317 2.97 14.41 21.04
C HIS A 317 1.68 14.14 20.26
N ALA A 318 1.72 13.30 19.24
CA ALA A 318 0.54 12.91 18.48
C ALA A 318 -0.52 12.24 19.38
N ALA A 319 -0.11 11.35 20.28
CA ALA A 319 -1.03 10.71 21.23
C ALA A 319 -1.68 11.71 22.20
N GLN A 320 -0.92 12.72 22.67
CA GLN A 320 -1.44 13.79 23.51
C GLN A 320 -2.47 14.64 22.77
N VAL A 321 -2.16 15.07 21.53
CA VAL A 321 -3.09 15.86 20.70
C VAL A 321 -4.37 15.08 20.42
N VAL A 322 -4.28 13.81 20.03
CA VAL A 322 -5.45 12.94 19.79
C VAL A 322 -6.28 12.74 21.05
N GLY A 323 -5.64 12.65 22.23
CA GLY A 323 -6.33 12.56 23.52
C GLY A 323 -7.09 13.84 23.88
N GLN A 324 -6.55 15.01 23.52
CA GLN A 324 -7.16 16.32 23.77
C GLN A 324 -8.23 16.68 22.72
N HIS A 325 -8.13 16.13 21.50
CA HIS A 325 -9.03 16.37 20.37
C HIS A 325 -9.72 15.09 19.90
N PRO A 326 -10.67 14.52 20.65
CA PRO A 326 -11.29 13.24 20.34
C PRO A 326 -12.08 13.22 19.02
N LEU A 327 -12.49 14.40 18.52
CA LEU A 327 -13.17 14.58 17.22
C LEU A 327 -12.20 14.87 16.06
N GLY A 328 -10.89 14.92 16.35
CA GLY A 328 -9.85 15.26 15.39
C GLY A 328 -9.53 16.76 15.36
N VAL A 329 -8.57 17.11 14.53
CA VAL A 329 -8.08 18.49 14.33
C VAL A 329 -8.44 19.01 12.92
N GLY A 330 -8.86 18.13 12.04
CA GLY A 330 -9.27 18.47 10.66
C GLY A 330 -8.44 17.77 9.59
N VAL A 331 -9.05 17.54 8.44
CA VAL A 331 -8.44 16.89 7.29
C VAL A 331 -7.33 17.77 6.71
N GLY A 332 -6.20 17.18 6.37
CA GLY A 332 -5.04 17.90 5.82
C GLY A 332 -4.16 18.59 6.87
N SER A 333 -4.45 18.37 8.17
CA SER A 333 -3.69 18.96 9.29
C SER A 333 -2.38 18.22 9.58
N THR A 334 -2.12 17.07 8.97
CA THR A 334 -0.87 16.31 9.16
C THR A 334 -0.33 15.71 7.87
N GLY A 335 0.90 15.19 7.91
CA GLY A 335 1.56 14.58 6.77
C GLY A 335 1.93 15.57 5.66
N SER A 336 2.02 15.08 4.41
CA SER A 336 2.36 15.93 3.25
C SER A 336 1.40 17.12 3.05
N PRO A 337 0.10 17.03 3.30
CA PRO A 337 -0.82 18.17 3.21
C PRO A 337 -0.45 19.34 4.11
N SER A 338 0.04 19.05 5.32
CA SER A 338 0.43 20.08 6.30
C SER A 338 1.71 20.85 5.91
N LEU A 339 2.41 20.43 4.86
CA LEU A 339 3.57 21.12 4.32
C LEU A 339 3.20 22.14 3.23
N GLY A 340 1.92 22.26 2.89
CA GLY A 340 1.42 23.19 1.88
C GLY A 340 1.48 24.64 2.35
N PRO A 341 1.35 25.61 1.38
CA PRO A 341 1.34 27.02 1.70
C PRO A 341 0.24 27.40 2.70
N GLY A 342 0.63 28.13 3.75
CA GLY A 342 -0.29 28.60 4.79
C GLY A 342 -0.70 27.54 5.83
N ALA A 343 -0.24 26.30 5.71
CA ALA A 343 -0.46 25.26 6.70
C ALA A 343 0.67 25.24 7.76
N THR A 344 0.38 24.65 8.91
CA THR A 344 1.39 24.41 9.96
C THR A 344 1.97 23.02 9.78
N PRO A 345 3.28 22.89 9.51
CA PRO A 345 3.92 21.61 9.31
C PRO A 345 3.75 20.69 10.52
N HIS A 346 3.15 19.53 10.31
CA HIS A 346 2.99 18.50 11.33
C HIS A 346 3.08 17.11 10.68
N ILE A 347 4.03 16.28 11.16
CA ILE A 347 4.25 14.93 10.62
C ILE A 347 4.02 13.92 11.72
N ILE A 348 3.09 12.99 11.50
CA ILE A 348 2.79 11.88 12.41
C ILE A 348 3.28 10.59 11.74
N GLU A 349 4.21 9.91 12.40
CA GLU A 349 4.83 8.68 11.92
C GLU A 349 4.14 7.42 12.49
N ASN A 350 2.82 7.42 12.45
CA ASN A 350 1.97 6.31 12.85
C ASN A 350 0.64 6.44 12.11
N GLN A 351 0.22 5.42 11.39
CA GLN A 351 -1.00 5.45 10.56
C GLN A 351 -2.26 5.68 11.40
N TYR A 352 -2.32 5.07 12.57
CA TYR A 352 -3.52 5.10 13.41
C TYR A 352 -3.68 6.47 14.09
N LEU A 353 -2.58 7.02 14.60
CA LEU A 353 -2.56 8.37 15.16
C LEU A 353 -2.75 9.43 14.07
N TYR A 354 -2.22 9.22 12.86
CA TYR A 354 -2.47 10.06 11.69
C TYR A 354 -3.98 10.21 11.46
N MET A 355 -4.71 9.08 11.33
CA MET A 355 -6.16 9.10 11.10
C MET A 355 -6.94 9.66 12.29
N ALA A 356 -6.56 9.30 13.51
CA ALA A 356 -7.20 9.83 14.71
C ALA A 356 -6.96 11.33 14.87
N HIS A 357 -5.81 11.84 14.46
CA HIS A 357 -5.51 13.27 14.48
C HIS A 357 -6.41 14.05 13.50
N GLU A 358 -6.58 13.56 12.27
CA GLU A 358 -7.39 14.27 11.29
C GLU A 358 -8.90 14.12 11.53
N THR A 359 -9.37 12.89 11.84
CA THR A 359 -10.80 12.54 11.83
C THR A 359 -11.34 12.06 13.18
N GLY A 360 -10.53 12.17 14.24
CA GLY A 360 -10.88 11.72 15.57
C GLY A 360 -10.99 10.20 15.70
N TRP A 361 -11.41 9.77 16.89
CA TRP A 361 -11.61 8.34 17.18
C TRP A 361 -12.70 7.71 16.31
N LEU A 362 -13.71 8.50 15.89
CA LEU A 362 -14.77 8.02 15.01
C LEU A 362 -14.21 7.66 13.64
N GLY A 363 -13.40 8.54 13.04
CA GLY A 363 -12.80 8.27 11.73
C GLY A 363 -11.84 7.07 11.76
N LEU A 364 -10.99 6.99 12.80
CA LEU A 364 -10.14 5.83 13.02
C LEU A 364 -10.97 4.55 13.15
N GLY A 365 -12.06 4.57 13.95
CA GLY A 365 -12.94 3.41 14.13
C GLY A 365 -13.56 2.93 12.81
N VAL A 366 -14.07 3.86 11.99
CA VAL A 366 -14.63 3.55 10.67
C VAL A 366 -13.56 2.98 9.73
N GLN A 367 -12.36 3.58 9.70
CA GLN A 367 -11.25 3.10 8.88
C GLN A 367 -10.82 1.67 9.28
N LEU A 368 -10.70 1.41 10.59
CA LEU A 368 -10.38 0.08 11.10
C LEU A 368 -11.49 -0.93 10.75
N ALA A 369 -12.76 -0.54 10.83
CA ALA A 369 -13.88 -1.40 10.44
C ALA A 369 -13.86 -1.75 8.95
N ILE A 370 -13.58 -0.77 8.07
CA ILE A 370 -13.42 -1.00 6.61
C ILE A 370 -12.26 -1.97 6.36
N THR A 371 -11.11 -1.72 6.98
CA THR A 371 -9.92 -2.55 6.83
C THR A 371 -10.14 -3.98 7.34
N ALA A 372 -10.75 -4.13 8.51
CA ALA A 372 -11.14 -5.43 9.06
C ALA A 372 -12.14 -6.15 8.15
N GLY A 373 -13.11 -5.43 7.59
CA GLY A 373 -14.04 -5.95 6.60
C GLY A 373 -13.34 -6.49 5.35
N ALA A 374 -12.38 -5.72 4.82
CA ALA A 374 -11.58 -6.15 3.66
C ALA A 374 -10.76 -7.42 3.99
N LEU A 375 -10.07 -7.44 5.14
CA LEU A 375 -9.33 -8.62 5.58
C LEU A 375 -10.24 -9.83 5.82
N LEU A 376 -11.44 -9.63 6.33
CA LEU A 376 -12.43 -10.70 6.51
C LEU A 376 -12.92 -11.28 5.17
N LEU A 377 -13.13 -10.42 4.15
CA LEU A 377 -13.44 -10.89 2.79
C LEU A 377 -12.29 -11.70 2.22
N LEU A 378 -11.05 -11.23 2.35
CA LEU A 378 -9.86 -11.95 1.92
C LEU A 378 -9.70 -13.28 2.68
N TRP A 379 -9.95 -13.28 3.98
CA TRP A 379 -9.94 -14.49 4.80
C TRP A 379 -10.97 -15.52 4.33
N ARG A 380 -12.16 -15.10 3.98
CA ARG A 380 -13.21 -15.99 3.43
C ARG A 380 -12.81 -16.56 2.08
N ALA A 381 -12.27 -15.72 1.17
CA ALA A 381 -11.85 -16.11 -0.17
C ALA A 381 -10.50 -16.87 -0.23
N ARG A 382 -9.74 -16.99 0.87
CA ARG A 382 -8.38 -17.57 0.87
C ARG A 382 -8.31 -19.04 0.45
N ARG A 383 -9.40 -19.77 0.52
CA ARG A 383 -9.48 -21.18 0.08
C ARG A 383 -9.69 -21.29 -1.41
N ASP A 384 -10.37 -20.32 -2.00
CA ASP A 384 -10.83 -20.32 -3.38
C ASP A 384 -9.82 -19.66 -4.33
N HIS A 385 -9.08 -18.65 -3.83
CA HIS A 385 -8.15 -17.91 -4.67
C HIS A 385 -6.82 -17.62 -3.96
N TRP A 386 -5.70 -17.94 -4.64
CA TRP A 386 -4.33 -17.74 -4.12
C TRP A 386 -4.03 -16.27 -3.75
N LEU A 387 -4.55 -15.30 -4.54
CA LEU A 387 -4.36 -13.87 -4.32
C LEU A 387 -4.94 -13.42 -2.97
N ALA A 388 -6.03 -14.06 -2.51
CA ALA A 388 -6.60 -13.76 -1.19
C ALA A 388 -5.62 -14.03 -0.05
N ARG A 389 -4.86 -15.13 -0.13
CA ARG A 389 -3.80 -15.45 0.84
C ARG A 389 -2.67 -14.41 0.79
N ALA A 390 -2.26 -14.04 -0.42
CA ALA A 390 -1.22 -13.03 -0.63
C ALA A 390 -1.61 -11.67 -0.04
N LEU A 391 -2.81 -11.17 -0.38
CA LEU A 391 -3.28 -9.86 0.08
C LEU A 391 -3.60 -9.83 1.57
N LEU A 392 -4.10 -10.95 2.13
CA LEU A 392 -4.29 -11.10 3.58
C LEU A 392 -2.96 -10.99 4.32
N ALA A 393 -1.94 -11.70 3.85
CA ALA A 393 -0.60 -11.69 4.43
C ALA A 393 0.04 -10.31 4.29
N ALA A 394 0.01 -9.74 3.09
CA ALA A 394 0.52 -8.39 2.84
C ALA A 394 -0.21 -7.35 3.70
N GLY A 395 -1.55 -7.44 3.81
CA GLY A 395 -2.34 -6.55 4.67
C GLY A 395 -1.92 -6.60 6.13
N ALA A 396 -1.67 -7.80 6.68
CA ALA A 396 -1.16 -7.95 8.04
C ALA A 396 0.23 -7.30 8.21
N GLY A 397 1.13 -7.47 7.24
CA GLY A 397 2.43 -6.81 7.23
C GLY A 397 2.32 -5.29 7.13
N LEU A 398 1.46 -4.78 6.25
CA LEU A 398 1.23 -3.34 6.10
C LEU A 398 0.61 -2.71 7.36
N LEU A 399 -0.33 -3.38 8.02
CA LEU A 399 -0.87 -2.93 9.29
C LEU A 399 0.22 -2.86 10.39
N THR A 400 1.16 -3.81 10.39
CA THR A 400 2.33 -3.78 11.29
C THR A 400 3.24 -2.60 10.98
N ILE A 401 3.53 -2.31 9.69
CA ILE A 401 4.27 -1.13 9.28
C ILE A 401 3.55 0.14 9.73
N GLY A 402 2.21 0.15 9.66
CA GLY A 402 1.35 1.25 10.09
C GLY A 402 1.52 1.68 11.55
N LEU A 403 2.07 0.83 12.42
CA LEU A 403 2.37 1.19 13.81
C LEU A 403 3.49 2.24 13.95
N VAL A 404 4.33 2.37 12.94
CA VAL A 404 5.52 3.26 12.96
C VAL A 404 5.66 4.14 11.71
N LEU A 405 4.76 4.01 10.74
CA LEU A 405 4.74 4.81 9.51
C LEU A 405 3.30 5.00 9.00
N PRO A 406 2.95 6.13 8.38
CA PRO A 406 1.64 6.32 7.74
C PRO A 406 1.59 5.59 6.39
N VAL A 407 1.58 4.25 6.42
CA VAL A 407 1.74 3.39 5.25
C VAL A 407 0.63 3.55 4.20
N TRP A 408 -0.59 3.90 4.64
CA TRP A 408 -1.72 4.15 3.73
C TRP A 408 -1.68 5.56 3.11
N ALA A 409 -0.80 6.43 3.58
CA ALA A 409 -0.54 7.71 2.94
C ALA A 409 0.41 7.59 1.73
N ASP A 410 0.99 6.40 1.46
CA ASP A 410 1.79 6.17 0.27
C ASP A 410 0.95 5.71 -0.92
N ASP A 411 1.11 6.41 -2.05
CA ASP A 411 0.34 6.19 -3.28
C ASP A 411 0.44 4.75 -3.79
N THR A 412 1.66 4.27 -3.93
CA THR A 412 1.96 2.99 -4.58
C THR A 412 1.39 1.84 -3.75
N VAL A 413 1.60 1.89 -2.45
CA VAL A 413 1.16 0.85 -1.52
C VAL A 413 -0.36 0.82 -1.39
N VAL A 414 -0.98 1.99 -1.09
CA VAL A 414 -2.41 2.06 -0.83
C VAL A 414 -3.23 1.72 -2.07
N ILE A 415 -2.89 2.30 -3.22
CA ILE A 415 -3.65 2.04 -4.45
C ILE A 415 -3.49 0.59 -4.87
N THR A 416 -2.28 0.03 -4.85
CA THR A 416 -2.07 -1.35 -5.29
C THR A 416 -2.80 -2.35 -4.40
N TRP A 417 -2.68 -2.22 -3.07
CA TRP A 417 -3.30 -3.17 -2.16
C TRP A 417 -4.83 -3.09 -2.20
N TRP A 418 -5.41 -1.87 -2.09
CA TRP A 418 -6.86 -1.68 -2.08
C TRP A 418 -7.51 -2.03 -3.41
N LEU A 419 -6.86 -1.70 -4.55
CA LEU A 419 -7.34 -2.05 -5.88
C LEU A 419 -7.40 -3.57 -6.07
N LEU A 420 -6.33 -4.29 -5.73
CA LEU A 420 -6.30 -5.74 -5.85
C LEU A 420 -7.27 -6.43 -4.86
N ALA A 421 -7.43 -5.90 -3.65
CA ALA A 421 -8.40 -6.39 -2.67
C ALA A 421 -9.83 -6.19 -3.16
N GLY A 422 -10.14 -5.01 -3.72
CA GLY A 422 -11.44 -4.70 -4.34
C GLY A 422 -11.72 -5.59 -5.55
N ALA A 423 -10.74 -5.78 -6.42
CA ALA A 423 -10.85 -6.68 -7.57
C ALA A 423 -11.19 -8.11 -7.16
N LEU A 424 -10.52 -8.62 -6.14
CA LEU A 424 -10.78 -9.97 -5.64
C LEU A 424 -12.16 -10.09 -4.96
N ALA A 425 -12.56 -9.06 -4.21
CA ALA A 425 -13.91 -9.00 -3.62
C ALA A 425 -14.99 -8.99 -4.69
N GLY A 426 -14.79 -8.23 -5.78
CA GLY A 426 -15.68 -8.23 -6.94
C GLY A 426 -15.75 -9.59 -7.65
N TRP A 427 -14.61 -10.27 -7.80
CA TRP A 427 -14.54 -11.62 -8.35
C TRP A 427 -15.33 -12.62 -7.50
N ALA A 428 -15.15 -12.58 -6.18
CA ALA A 428 -15.88 -13.46 -5.25
C ALA A 428 -17.38 -13.19 -5.28
N ALA A 429 -17.80 -11.92 -5.30
CA ALA A 429 -19.21 -11.54 -5.40
C ALA A 429 -19.86 -12.02 -6.71
N ALA A 430 -19.15 -11.91 -7.84
CA ALA A 430 -19.63 -12.40 -9.14
C ALA A 430 -19.80 -13.94 -9.18
N ALA A 431 -18.91 -14.67 -8.49
CA ALA A 431 -19.00 -16.13 -8.41
C ALA A 431 -20.25 -16.59 -7.63
N HIS A 432 -20.65 -15.87 -6.58
CA HIS A 432 -21.83 -16.20 -5.77
C HIS A 432 -23.16 -15.72 -6.38
N SER A 433 -23.13 -14.79 -7.34
CA SER A 433 -24.34 -14.28 -7.99
C SER A 433 -24.85 -15.14 -9.15
N LYS A 434 -24.06 -16.11 -9.64
CA LYS A 434 -24.51 -17.06 -10.66
C LYS A 434 -25.37 -18.13 -10.01
N PRO A 435 -26.62 -18.41 -10.53
CA PRO A 435 -27.40 -19.54 -10.05
C PRO A 435 -26.59 -20.83 -10.26
N ALA A 436 -26.67 -21.73 -9.28
CA ALA A 436 -26.10 -23.08 -9.42
C ALA A 436 -26.62 -23.68 -10.73
N PRO A 437 -25.77 -24.36 -11.54
CA PRO A 437 -26.25 -25.08 -12.70
C PRO A 437 -27.40 -26.01 -12.24
N ALA A 438 -28.55 -25.87 -12.86
CA ALA A 438 -29.68 -26.73 -12.57
C ALA A 438 -29.17 -28.17 -12.63
N ALA A 439 -29.34 -28.92 -11.53
CA ALA A 439 -29.00 -30.32 -11.49
C ALA A 439 -29.72 -30.96 -12.69
N ALA A 440 -28.94 -31.54 -13.62
CA ALA A 440 -29.50 -32.29 -14.72
C ALA A 440 -30.37 -33.34 -14.09
N THR A 441 -31.70 -33.17 -14.19
CA THR A 441 -32.68 -34.20 -13.84
C THR A 441 -32.39 -35.35 -14.78
N SER A 442 -31.71 -36.37 -14.28
CA SER A 442 -31.61 -37.66 -14.93
C SER A 442 -33.01 -38.23 -14.95
N THR A 443 -33.72 -38.00 -16.05
CA THR A 443 -34.90 -38.81 -16.37
C THR A 443 -34.38 -40.20 -16.71
N VAL A 444 -34.65 -41.13 -15.81
CA VAL A 444 -34.58 -42.58 -16.03
C VAL A 444 -35.75 -42.98 -16.88
#